data_62075f46cd092082f84e4b0cca84956e
#
_entry.id   62075f46cd092082f84e4b0cca84956e
#
_cell.length_a   1.000
_cell.length_b   1.000
_cell.length_c   1.000
_cell.angle_alpha   90.00
_cell.angle_beta   90.00
_cell.angle_gamma   90.00
#
_symmetry.space_group_name_H-M   'P 1'
#
loop_
_entity.id
_entity.type
_entity.pdbx_description
1 polymer ?
#
loop_
_entity_poly.entity_id
_entity_poly.type
_entity_poly.pdbx_seq_one_letter_code
_entity_poly.pdbx_strand_id
1 'polypeptide(L)'
;MFAKLKSIFGVDSVSEKKIIFWSDDVTDYPAPVPAASAIPEWWRKTKSYGAFKSYSKTDEKEINVNSGGDNATIKRCVPVLDSMSMGYLVLTPAEMYVEPKHVHTTENKDGPTQDFSMVYPRRHERIDHHPWGQASKHPYATQQPLAKVFVPWRVALPEGYSLIMTEPLNNPSPHWSLVSGVMDSDVLFPKLNFMISMKEEKFTGIVPMETPIAQLIPFKREKWSSVVIDDAAKSGPQEDPRKRILDSRLAKVFSGAYKKFFWSKKDFR
;
A
#
# COMPACT_ATOMS: atom_id res chain seq x y z
N MET A 1 -8.19 28.43 -5.76
CA MET A 1 -8.18 27.20 -6.55
C MET A 1 -9.16 26.16 -5.99
N PHE A 2 -9.14 25.87 -4.69
CA PHE A 2 -10.15 25.01 -4.02
C PHE A 2 -11.59 25.50 -4.20
N ALA A 3 -11.82 26.84 -4.13
CA ALA A 3 -13.14 27.43 -4.38
C ALA A 3 -13.65 27.10 -5.81
N LYS A 4 -12.76 27.01 -6.77
CA LYS A 4 -13.09 26.67 -8.17
C LYS A 4 -13.41 25.17 -8.33
N LEU A 5 -12.72 24.30 -7.61
CA LEU A 5 -13.06 22.87 -7.55
C LEU A 5 -14.40 22.65 -6.83
N LYS A 6 -14.66 23.39 -5.75
CA LYS A 6 -15.96 23.37 -5.07
C LYS A 6 -17.11 23.74 -6.01
N SER A 7 -16.93 24.76 -6.87
CA SER A 7 -17.96 25.19 -7.82
C SER A 7 -18.17 24.22 -8.99
N ILE A 8 -17.11 23.49 -9.38
CA ILE A 8 -17.18 22.53 -10.52
C ILE A 8 -17.82 21.21 -10.08
N PHE A 9 -17.57 20.77 -8.84
CA PHE A 9 -18.02 19.45 -8.38
C PHE A 9 -19.18 19.49 -7.37
N GLY A 10 -19.77 20.68 -7.12
CA GLY A 10 -20.94 20.81 -6.22
C GLY A 10 -20.67 20.37 -4.78
N VAL A 11 -19.42 20.43 -4.33
CA VAL A 11 -19.02 20.04 -2.98
C VAL A 11 -19.23 21.22 -2.04
N ASP A 12 -20.49 21.47 -1.68
CA ASP A 12 -20.80 22.36 -0.56
C ASP A 12 -20.28 21.78 0.76
N SER A 13 -20.04 22.68 1.71
CA SER A 13 -19.48 22.46 3.05
C SER A 13 -20.10 21.25 3.76
N VAL A 14 -19.63 20.07 3.46
CA VAL A 14 -20.12 18.82 4.04
C VAL A 14 -19.23 18.47 5.21
N SER A 15 -19.84 18.07 6.30
CA SER A 15 -19.19 17.50 7.48
C SER A 15 -18.41 16.19 7.18
N GLU A 16 -18.57 15.61 6.00
CA GLU A 16 -17.86 14.45 5.51
C GLU A 16 -16.55 14.82 4.80
N LYS A 17 -15.46 14.18 5.20
CA LYS A 17 -14.18 14.25 4.52
C LYS A 17 -14.25 13.44 3.24
N LYS A 18 -14.08 14.08 2.09
CA LYS A 18 -14.12 13.41 0.78
C LYS A 18 -12.77 13.44 0.11
N ILE A 19 -12.37 12.30 -0.46
CA ILE A 19 -11.34 12.23 -1.48
C ILE A 19 -12.03 12.33 -2.84
N ILE A 20 -11.46 13.15 -3.73
CA ILE A 20 -12.01 13.37 -5.06
C ILE A 20 -11.00 12.83 -6.08
N PHE A 21 -11.44 11.90 -6.90
CA PHE A 21 -10.69 11.41 -8.05
C PHE A 21 -11.34 11.96 -9.32
N TRP A 22 -10.53 12.43 -10.26
CA TRP A 22 -11.02 12.82 -11.59
C TRP A 22 -9.95 12.57 -12.65
N SER A 23 -10.39 12.48 -13.90
CA SER A 23 -9.54 12.38 -15.08
C SER A 23 -9.92 13.49 -16.05
N ASP A 24 -8.93 14.04 -16.73
CA ASP A 24 -9.13 14.98 -17.84
C ASP A 24 -9.48 14.24 -19.13
N ASP A 25 -9.19 12.95 -19.16
CA ASP A 25 -9.40 12.07 -20.32
C ASP A 25 -10.67 11.22 -20.09
N VAL A 26 -11.36 10.88 -21.17
CA VAL A 26 -12.66 10.20 -21.10
C VAL A 26 -12.49 8.76 -20.63
N THR A 27 -13.10 8.37 -19.67
CA THR A 27 -14.08 7.52 -19.02
C THR A 27 -13.93 5.99 -19.10
N ASP A 28 -13.03 5.40 -19.88
CA ASP A 28 -12.91 3.92 -19.96
C ASP A 28 -11.88 3.32 -19.02
N TYR A 29 -11.37 4.10 -18.08
CA TYR A 29 -10.34 3.66 -17.15
C TYR A 29 -10.93 3.19 -15.83
N PRO A 30 -10.44 2.08 -15.27
CA PRO A 30 -10.85 1.66 -13.95
C PRO A 30 -10.64 2.79 -12.92
N ALA A 31 -11.69 3.17 -12.24
CA ALA A 31 -11.59 4.16 -11.17
C ALA A 31 -10.85 3.59 -9.97
N PRO A 32 -10.14 4.43 -9.18
CA PRO A 32 -9.66 3.99 -7.88
C PRO A 32 -10.81 3.48 -7.02
N VAL A 33 -10.62 2.34 -6.39
CA VAL A 33 -11.65 1.67 -5.58
C VAL A 33 -11.29 1.68 -4.11
N PRO A 34 -12.26 1.73 -3.18
CA PRO A 34 -11.98 1.51 -1.76
C PRO A 34 -11.23 0.20 -1.56
N ALA A 35 -10.09 0.23 -0.86
CA ALA A 35 -9.26 -0.96 -0.67
C ALA A 35 -10.03 -2.10 0.02
N ALA A 36 -10.99 -1.75 0.87
CA ALA A 36 -11.88 -2.69 1.53
C ALA A 36 -12.74 -3.54 0.56
N SER A 37 -13.01 -3.04 -0.66
CA SER A 37 -13.77 -3.79 -1.68
C SER A 37 -12.94 -4.85 -2.41
N ALA A 38 -11.61 -4.75 -2.35
CA ALA A 38 -10.67 -5.58 -3.09
C ALA A 38 -9.68 -6.33 -2.18
N ILE A 39 -10.17 -6.84 -1.08
CA ILE A 39 -9.38 -7.66 -0.15
C ILE A 39 -8.79 -8.86 -0.88
N PRO A 40 -7.47 -9.14 -0.76
CA PRO A 40 -6.79 -10.18 -1.52
C PRO A 40 -7.39 -11.58 -1.33
N GLU A 41 -7.30 -12.38 -2.37
CA GLU A 41 -7.84 -13.74 -2.35
C GLU A 41 -7.16 -14.63 -1.30
N TRP A 42 -5.85 -14.48 -1.11
CA TRP A 42 -5.13 -15.23 -0.09
C TRP A 42 -5.73 -15.02 1.31
N TRP A 43 -6.12 -13.76 1.62
CA TRP A 43 -6.80 -13.47 2.88
C TRP A 43 -8.19 -14.09 2.94
N ARG A 44 -8.97 -13.99 1.87
CA ARG A 44 -10.33 -14.58 1.82
C ARG A 44 -10.29 -16.09 2.01
N LYS A 45 -9.34 -16.78 1.39
CA LYS A 45 -9.16 -18.24 1.47
C LYS A 45 -8.54 -18.72 2.78
N THR A 46 -7.82 -17.86 3.50
CA THR A 46 -7.21 -18.23 4.78
C THR A 46 -8.28 -18.56 5.82
N LYS A 47 -8.20 -19.72 6.42
CA LYS A 47 -9.08 -20.14 7.52
C LYS A 47 -8.72 -19.36 8.80
N SER A 48 -9.70 -19.09 9.66
CA SER A 48 -9.47 -18.40 10.95
C SER A 48 -8.67 -19.24 11.94
N TYR A 49 -8.72 -20.55 11.78
CA TYR A 49 -8.00 -21.53 12.61
C TYR A 49 -7.38 -22.61 11.72
N GLY A 50 -6.22 -23.10 12.09
CA GLY A 50 -5.52 -24.13 11.35
C GLY A 50 -4.60 -24.96 12.23
N ALA A 51 -4.14 -26.11 11.73
CA ALA A 51 -3.07 -26.85 12.33
C ALA A 51 -1.74 -26.27 11.84
N PHE A 52 -0.82 -25.99 12.75
CA PHE A 52 0.52 -25.54 12.43
C PHE A 52 1.53 -26.63 12.73
N LYS A 53 2.45 -26.82 11.79
CA LYS A 53 3.72 -27.47 12.05
C LYS A 53 4.75 -26.37 12.20
N SER A 54 5.37 -26.26 13.35
CA SER A 54 6.51 -25.36 13.55
C SER A 54 7.79 -26.12 13.21
N TYR A 55 8.61 -25.54 12.35
CA TYR A 55 9.94 -26.04 12.06
C TYR A 55 10.96 -25.17 12.80
N SER A 56 11.77 -25.77 13.65
CA SER A 56 12.97 -25.10 14.14
C SER A 56 14.05 -25.19 13.06
N LYS A 57 14.74 -24.07 12.79
CA LYS A 57 15.89 -24.06 11.87
C LYS A 57 17.11 -24.80 12.40
N THR A 58 17.14 -25.09 13.69
CA THR A 58 18.28 -25.73 14.37
C THR A 58 18.15 -27.22 14.56
N ASP A 59 16.92 -27.73 14.59
CA ASP A 59 16.65 -29.17 14.70
C ASP A 59 15.53 -29.52 13.73
N GLU A 60 15.71 -30.50 12.88
CA GLU A 60 14.69 -31.03 11.96
C GLU A 60 13.50 -31.72 12.70
N LYS A 61 13.29 -31.42 13.95
CA LYS A 61 12.18 -31.97 14.72
C LYS A 61 10.94 -31.10 14.53
N GLU A 62 9.86 -31.74 14.08
CA GLU A 62 8.53 -31.16 14.14
C GLU A 62 8.19 -30.82 15.60
N ILE A 63 8.23 -29.56 15.95
CA ILE A 63 7.72 -29.11 17.25
C ILE A 63 6.22 -28.91 17.07
N ASN A 64 5.43 -29.84 17.57
CA ASN A 64 4.01 -29.61 17.78
C ASN A 64 3.87 -28.54 18.86
N VAL A 65 3.77 -27.27 18.45
CA VAL A 65 3.44 -26.19 19.38
C VAL A 65 1.96 -26.34 19.72
N ASN A 66 1.63 -27.29 20.58
CA ASN A 66 0.39 -27.28 21.32
C ASN A 66 0.46 -26.17 22.38
N SER A 67 0.53 -24.92 21.90
CA SER A 67 0.30 -23.77 22.75
C SER A 67 -1.20 -23.70 23.02
N GLY A 68 -1.60 -24.36 24.10
CA GLY A 68 -2.85 -24.19 24.82
C GLY A 68 -4.07 -23.63 24.06
N GLY A 69 -4.49 -24.25 22.98
CA GLY A 69 -5.85 -24.10 22.46
C GLY A 69 -6.09 -23.10 21.35
N ASP A 70 -5.13 -22.31 20.91
CA ASP A 70 -5.40 -21.32 19.87
C ASP A 70 -4.54 -21.50 18.60
N ASN A 71 -4.99 -22.40 17.72
CA ASN A 71 -4.47 -22.49 16.34
C ASN A 71 -4.98 -21.34 15.45
N ALA A 72 -5.02 -20.13 15.99
CA ALA A 72 -5.51 -18.97 15.28
C ALA A 72 -4.52 -18.53 14.19
N THR A 73 -5.02 -18.31 13.01
CA THR A 73 -4.21 -17.84 11.87
C THR A 73 -4.14 -16.32 11.83
N ILE A 74 -3.31 -15.79 10.92
CA ILE A 74 -3.24 -14.36 10.61
C ILE A 74 -4.60 -13.78 10.23
N LYS A 75 -5.55 -14.59 9.78
CA LYS A 75 -6.93 -14.20 9.47
C LYS A 75 -7.63 -13.49 10.64
N ARG A 76 -7.19 -13.75 11.87
CA ARG A 76 -7.75 -13.14 13.07
C ARG A 76 -7.01 -11.87 13.50
N CYS A 77 -5.93 -11.53 12.81
CA CYS A 77 -5.18 -10.31 13.07
C CYS A 77 -5.88 -9.10 12.45
N VAL A 78 -6.69 -8.41 13.24
CA VAL A 78 -7.44 -7.23 12.78
C VAL A 78 -6.53 -6.12 12.22
N PRO A 79 -5.37 -5.79 12.80
CA PRO A 79 -4.46 -4.81 12.22
C PRO A 79 -4.02 -5.13 10.79
N VAL A 80 -3.85 -6.41 10.45
CA VAL A 80 -3.49 -6.82 9.08
C VAL A 80 -4.68 -6.61 8.13
N LEU A 81 -5.90 -6.93 8.57
CA LEU A 81 -7.10 -6.63 7.78
C LEU A 81 -7.27 -5.13 7.57
N ASP A 82 -7.08 -4.35 8.63
CA ASP A 82 -7.20 -2.89 8.58
C ASP A 82 -6.23 -2.29 7.57
N SER A 83 -4.97 -2.74 7.54
CA SER A 83 -3.97 -2.23 6.59
C SER A 83 -4.36 -2.51 5.14
N MET A 84 -4.92 -3.69 4.84
CA MET A 84 -5.39 -4.03 3.50
C MET A 84 -6.67 -3.29 3.10
N SER A 85 -7.47 -2.85 4.07
CA SER A 85 -8.76 -2.18 3.82
C SER A 85 -8.69 -0.66 3.90
N MET A 86 -7.56 -0.09 4.31
CA MET A 86 -7.38 1.36 4.42
C MET A 86 -7.24 2.04 3.06
N GLY A 87 -7.93 3.18 2.88
CA GLY A 87 -7.77 4.04 1.71
C GLY A 87 -8.29 3.41 0.42
N TYR A 88 -7.57 3.63 -0.68
CA TYR A 88 -8.03 3.32 -2.02
C TYR A 88 -6.94 2.61 -2.81
N LEU A 89 -7.33 1.67 -3.65
CA LEU A 89 -6.42 1.04 -4.61
C LEU A 89 -6.53 1.75 -5.97
N VAL A 90 -5.39 2.08 -6.53
CA VAL A 90 -5.27 2.50 -7.92
C VAL A 90 -4.95 1.27 -8.75
N LEU A 91 -5.68 1.13 -9.84
CA LEU A 91 -5.62 -0.03 -10.72
C LEU A 91 -4.87 0.31 -12.01
N THR A 92 -4.26 -0.69 -12.65
CA THR A 92 -3.70 -0.51 -13.99
C THR A 92 -4.79 -0.08 -14.96
N PRO A 93 -4.60 1.01 -15.73
CA PRO A 93 -5.63 1.55 -16.60
C PRO A 93 -5.89 0.69 -17.83
N ALA A 94 -4.96 -0.18 -18.19
CA ALA A 94 -5.03 -1.08 -19.32
C ALA A 94 -4.15 -2.31 -19.09
N GLU A 95 -4.22 -3.26 -19.98
CA GLU A 95 -3.22 -4.31 -20.07
C GLU A 95 -1.84 -3.71 -20.29
N MET A 96 -0.89 -4.14 -19.49
CA MET A 96 0.49 -3.66 -19.53
C MET A 96 1.40 -4.80 -19.94
N TYR A 97 2.05 -4.67 -21.09
CA TYR A 97 3.06 -5.60 -21.54
C TYR A 97 4.40 -5.24 -20.92
N VAL A 98 5.07 -6.23 -20.37
CA VAL A 98 6.38 -6.10 -19.72
C VAL A 98 7.34 -7.10 -20.34
N GLU A 99 8.51 -6.65 -20.75
CA GLU A 99 9.61 -7.51 -21.19
C GLU A 99 10.97 -6.92 -20.77
N PRO A 100 11.94 -7.75 -20.42
CA PRO A 100 13.31 -7.30 -20.27
C PRO A 100 13.84 -6.88 -21.65
N LYS A 101 14.30 -5.64 -21.78
CA LYS A 101 15.08 -5.22 -22.96
C LYS A 101 16.55 -5.41 -22.63
N HIS A 102 17.25 -6.10 -23.53
CA HIS A 102 18.69 -6.03 -23.55
C HIS A 102 19.08 -4.61 -23.97
N VAL A 103 19.59 -3.87 -23.04
CA VAL A 103 20.08 -2.53 -23.30
C VAL A 103 21.30 -2.62 -24.19
N HIS A 104 21.31 -1.83 -25.23
CA HIS A 104 22.54 -1.39 -25.84
C HIS A 104 23.42 -0.82 -24.71
N THR A 105 24.58 -1.41 -24.53
CA THR A 105 25.67 -0.87 -23.75
C THR A 105 26.09 0.44 -24.38
N THR A 106 25.35 1.51 -24.19
CA THR A 106 25.94 2.83 -24.25
C THR A 106 26.86 2.87 -23.05
N GLU A 107 28.14 3.07 -23.33
CA GLU A 107 29.18 3.31 -22.32
C GLU A 107 28.82 4.59 -21.55
N ASN A 108 27.78 4.54 -20.77
CA ASN A 108 27.54 5.53 -19.74
C ASN A 108 28.52 5.25 -18.63
N LYS A 109 29.17 6.29 -18.12
CA LYS A 109 30.15 6.25 -17.04
C LYS A 109 29.66 5.55 -15.76
N ASP A 110 28.41 5.16 -15.70
CA ASP A 110 27.72 4.58 -14.55
C ASP A 110 27.44 3.05 -14.70
N GLY A 111 27.96 2.40 -15.71
CA GLY A 111 27.85 0.95 -15.91
C GLY A 111 26.66 0.50 -16.79
N PRO A 112 26.58 -0.80 -17.11
CA PRO A 112 25.52 -1.33 -17.95
C PRO A 112 24.19 -1.30 -17.20
N THR A 113 23.20 -0.68 -17.80
CA THR A 113 21.82 -0.67 -17.29
C THR A 113 20.96 -1.61 -18.12
N GLN A 114 20.24 -2.51 -17.45
CA GLN A 114 19.24 -3.32 -18.10
C GLN A 114 17.91 -2.57 -18.06
N ASP A 115 17.37 -2.19 -19.23
CA ASP A 115 16.05 -1.56 -19.31
C ASP A 115 14.96 -2.61 -19.48
N PHE A 116 13.83 -2.40 -18.81
CA PHE A 116 12.60 -3.10 -19.11
C PHE A 116 11.76 -2.27 -20.06
N SER A 117 11.19 -2.93 -21.06
CA SER A 117 10.09 -2.34 -21.80
C SER A 117 8.78 -2.57 -21.07
N MET A 118 8.15 -1.49 -20.70
CA MET A 118 6.79 -1.50 -20.15
C MET A 118 5.96 -0.59 -21.04
N VAL A 119 4.89 -1.13 -21.62
CA VAL A 119 4.04 -0.36 -22.53
C VAL A 119 2.57 -0.72 -22.29
N TYR A 120 1.69 0.22 -22.54
CA TYR A 120 0.27 -0.01 -22.70
C TYR A 120 -0.05 -0.18 -24.19
N PRO A 121 -0.19 -1.41 -24.71
CA PRO A 121 -0.23 -1.64 -26.16
C PRO A 121 -1.40 -0.98 -26.89
N ARG A 122 -2.46 -0.64 -26.17
CA ARG A 122 -3.72 -0.14 -26.75
C ARG A 122 -4.16 1.21 -26.19
N ARG A 123 -3.27 1.93 -25.48
CA ARG A 123 -3.61 3.20 -24.82
C ARG A 123 -2.52 4.24 -25.06
N HIS A 124 -2.89 5.50 -24.89
CA HIS A 124 -1.98 6.65 -25.02
C HIS A 124 -1.27 6.97 -23.70
N GLU A 125 -1.60 6.28 -22.60
CA GLU A 125 -0.90 6.44 -21.35
C GLU A 125 0.55 6.02 -21.50
N ARG A 126 1.39 6.77 -20.80
CA ARG A 126 2.82 6.67 -20.94
C ARG A 126 3.41 5.94 -19.74
N ILE A 127 4.38 5.09 -20.04
CA ILE A 127 5.32 4.58 -19.07
C ILE A 127 6.68 5.11 -19.47
N ASP A 128 7.28 5.91 -18.60
CA ASP A 128 8.61 6.47 -18.76
C ASP A 128 9.59 5.77 -17.83
N HIS A 129 10.88 6.03 -18.04
CA HIS A 129 11.92 5.63 -17.10
C HIS A 129 12.58 6.88 -16.53
N HIS A 130 12.90 6.82 -15.24
CA HIS A 130 13.77 7.83 -14.65
C HIS A 130 15.16 7.69 -15.24
N PRO A 131 15.81 8.81 -15.61
CA PRO A 131 17.24 8.76 -15.92
C PRO A 131 17.99 8.10 -14.76
N TRP A 132 18.94 7.21 -15.07
CA TRP A 132 19.69 6.46 -14.07
C TRP A 132 20.23 7.33 -12.94
N GLY A 133 20.86 8.46 -13.28
CA GLY A 133 21.43 9.38 -12.31
C GLY A 133 20.44 9.97 -11.30
N GLN A 134 19.14 9.95 -11.58
CA GLN A 134 18.13 10.47 -10.65
C GLN A 134 17.87 9.53 -9.47
N ALA A 135 17.97 8.23 -9.68
CA ALA A 135 17.53 7.25 -8.71
C ALA A 135 18.54 6.13 -8.45
N SER A 136 19.76 6.22 -8.99
CA SER A 136 20.79 5.15 -8.92
C SER A 136 21.18 4.74 -7.50
N LYS A 137 21.01 5.64 -6.52
CA LYS A 137 21.28 5.35 -5.10
C LYS A 137 20.07 4.83 -4.35
N HIS A 138 18.91 4.73 -5.00
CA HIS A 138 17.72 4.21 -4.34
C HIS A 138 17.84 2.70 -4.15
N PRO A 139 17.47 2.14 -2.97
CA PRO A 139 17.60 0.70 -2.69
C PRO A 139 16.93 -0.22 -3.72
N TYR A 140 15.91 0.27 -4.42
CA TYR A 140 15.20 -0.49 -5.46
C TYR A 140 15.81 -0.31 -6.85
N ALA A 141 16.71 0.63 -7.07
CA ALA A 141 17.36 0.86 -8.35
C ALA A 141 18.72 0.10 -8.42
N THR A 142 18.70 -1.20 -8.22
CA THR A 142 19.94 -1.99 -8.07
C THR A 142 20.69 -2.18 -9.37
N GLN A 143 20.01 -2.41 -10.49
CA GLN A 143 20.61 -2.71 -11.79
C GLN A 143 19.87 -2.09 -12.97
N GLN A 144 18.77 -1.38 -12.72
CA GLN A 144 17.91 -0.82 -13.75
C GLN A 144 17.26 0.49 -13.29
N PRO A 145 16.94 1.40 -14.21
CA PRO A 145 16.22 2.61 -13.88
C PRO A 145 14.81 2.30 -13.39
N LEU A 146 14.32 3.14 -12.50
CA LEU A 146 12.95 3.04 -12.02
C LEU A 146 11.98 3.43 -13.15
N ALA A 147 10.99 2.58 -13.41
CA ALA A 147 9.92 2.92 -14.32
C ALA A 147 8.96 3.93 -13.67
N LYS A 148 8.44 4.85 -14.46
CA LYS A 148 7.46 5.83 -14.07
C LYS A 148 6.14 5.53 -14.76
N VAL A 149 5.23 4.90 -14.03
CA VAL A 149 3.93 4.47 -14.55
C VAL A 149 2.91 5.57 -14.31
N PHE A 150 2.37 6.12 -15.37
CA PHE A 150 1.31 7.12 -15.32
C PHE A 150 -0.05 6.45 -15.36
N VAL A 151 -0.96 7.00 -14.57
CA VAL A 151 -2.39 6.67 -14.61
C VAL A 151 -3.19 7.95 -14.90
N PRO A 152 -4.38 7.85 -15.51
CA PRO A 152 -5.13 9.02 -15.94
C PRO A 152 -5.72 9.84 -14.77
N TRP A 153 -5.67 9.32 -13.58
CA TRP A 153 -6.35 9.87 -12.41
C TRP A 153 -5.55 10.98 -11.72
N ARG A 154 -6.27 12.01 -11.30
CA ARG A 154 -5.83 13.03 -10.36
C ARG A 154 -6.56 12.85 -9.05
N VAL A 155 -6.01 13.38 -7.96
CA VAL A 155 -6.62 13.26 -6.63
C VAL A 155 -6.57 14.59 -5.90
N ALA A 156 -7.64 14.90 -5.18
CA ALA A 156 -7.71 16.02 -4.23
C ALA A 156 -8.20 15.56 -2.88
N LEU A 157 -7.63 16.16 -1.84
CA LEU A 157 -7.99 15.98 -0.44
C LEU A 157 -8.45 17.30 0.17
N PRO A 158 -9.18 17.28 1.29
CA PRO A 158 -9.46 18.46 2.09
C PRO A 158 -8.17 19.11 2.58
N GLU A 159 -8.24 20.42 2.87
CA GLU A 159 -7.13 21.15 3.46
C GLU A 159 -6.59 20.49 4.73
N GLY A 160 -5.28 20.46 4.88
CA GLY A 160 -4.58 19.85 6.00
C GLY A 160 -4.39 18.33 5.89
N TYR A 161 -4.72 17.74 4.74
CA TYR A 161 -4.51 16.32 4.48
C TYR A 161 -3.45 16.09 3.42
N SER A 162 -2.68 15.02 3.63
CA SER A 162 -1.74 14.46 2.65
C SER A 162 -2.11 13.03 2.33
N LEU A 163 -1.49 12.49 1.30
CA LEU A 163 -1.72 11.16 0.78
C LEU A 163 -0.43 10.36 0.83
N ILE A 164 -0.42 9.24 1.55
CA ILE A 164 0.61 8.23 1.41
C ILE A 164 0.30 7.42 0.16
N MET A 165 1.25 7.31 -0.74
CA MET A 165 1.25 6.40 -1.88
C MET A 165 2.21 5.27 -1.57
N THR A 166 1.74 4.03 -1.58
CA THR A 166 2.56 2.87 -1.24
C THR A 166 2.14 1.65 -2.05
N GLU A 167 2.96 0.62 -2.05
CA GLU A 167 2.58 -0.71 -2.53
C GLU A 167 1.33 -1.20 -1.77
N PRO A 168 0.40 -1.94 -2.41
CA PRO A 168 -0.75 -2.50 -1.71
C PRO A 168 -0.31 -3.30 -0.48
N LEU A 169 -0.71 -2.84 0.71
CA LEU A 169 -0.27 -3.40 1.98
C LEU A 169 -0.73 -4.86 2.12
N ASN A 170 0.21 -5.74 2.44
CA ASN A 170 0.00 -7.19 2.52
C ASN A 170 -0.50 -7.85 1.21
N ASN A 171 -0.42 -7.13 0.09
CA ASN A 171 -0.72 -7.64 -1.23
C ASN A 171 0.25 -7.07 -2.28
N PRO A 172 1.56 -7.24 -2.08
CA PRO A 172 2.57 -6.72 -2.99
C PRO A 172 2.46 -7.39 -4.36
N SER A 173 2.83 -6.65 -5.40
CA SER A 173 2.98 -7.25 -6.73
C SER A 173 4.11 -8.31 -6.71
N PRO A 174 3.92 -9.46 -7.36
CA PRO A 174 5.01 -10.40 -7.56
C PRO A 174 6.09 -9.85 -8.51
N HIS A 175 5.75 -8.90 -9.38
CA HIS A 175 6.60 -8.45 -10.49
C HIS A 175 7.39 -7.18 -10.20
N TRP A 176 6.89 -6.30 -9.32
CA TRP A 176 7.56 -5.03 -9.02
C TRP A 176 7.43 -4.63 -7.55
N SER A 177 8.28 -3.71 -7.13
CA SER A 177 8.15 -2.94 -5.90
C SER A 177 7.85 -1.49 -6.22
N LEU A 178 6.98 -0.86 -5.44
CA LEU A 178 6.63 0.54 -5.59
C LEU A 178 7.42 1.39 -4.60
N VAL A 179 8.02 2.46 -5.11
CA VAL A 179 8.66 3.47 -4.26
C VAL A 179 7.57 4.27 -3.56
N SER A 180 7.52 4.17 -2.23
CA SER A 180 6.54 4.90 -1.44
C SER A 180 6.83 6.39 -1.40
N GLY A 181 5.79 7.20 -1.38
CA GLY A 181 5.89 8.65 -1.32
C GLY A 181 4.73 9.28 -0.56
N VAL A 182 4.91 10.57 -0.24
CA VAL A 182 3.86 11.40 0.35
C VAL A 182 3.57 12.56 -0.59
N MET A 183 2.30 12.84 -0.83
CA MET A 183 1.85 13.93 -1.68
C MET A 183 0.85 14.82 -0.95
N ASP A 184 1.07 16.14 -1.01
CA ASP A 184 0.16 17.14 -0.45
C ASP A 184 -0.97 17.45 -1.44
N SER A 185 -1.92 16.52 -1.51
CA SER A 185 -3.02 16.53 -2.48
C SER A 185 -4.14 17.53 -2.13
N ASP A 186 -3.94 18.38 -1.14
CA ASP A 186 -4.80 19.53 -0.86
C ASP A 186 -4.37 20.81 -1.60
N VAL A 187 -3.14 20.85 -2.12
CA VAL A 187 -2.58 21.99 -2.83
C VAL A 187 -2.09 21.68 -4.25
N LEU A 188 -1.70 20.44 -4.51
CA LEU A 188 -1.14 20.02 -5.79
C LEU A 188 -1.92 18.81 -6.35
N PHE A 189 -2.35 18.90 -7.62
CA PHE A 189 -3.22 17.93 -8.28
C PHE A 189 -2.63 17.40 -9.59
N PRO A 190 -1.43 16.82 -9.60
CA PRO A 190 -0.86 16.24 -10.81
C PRO A 190 -1.63 14.95 -11.17
N LYS A 191 -1.49 14.50 -12.41
CA LYS A 191 -1.82 13.09 -12.73
C LYS A 191 -0.97 12.19 -11.85
N LEU A 192 -1.58 11.16 -11.29
CA LEU A 192 -0.88 10.19 -10.47
C LEU A 192 0.15 9.45 -11.31
N ASN A 193 1.34 9.34 -10.77
CA ASN A 193 2.40 8.50 -11.33
C ASN A 193 3.11 7.75 -10.21
N PHE A 194 3.55 6.56 -10.54
CA PHE A 194 4.15 5.66 -9.58
C PHE A 194 5.53 5.24 -10.06
N MET A 195 6.52 5.37 -9.20
CA MET A 195 7.86 4.85 -9.44
C MET A 195 7.91 3.39 -9.03
N ILE A 196 8.23 2.52 -9.97
CA ILE A 196 8.33 1.09 -9.72
C ILE A 196 9.68 0.53 -10.15
N SER A 197 10.13 -0.48 -9.42
CA SER A 197 11.30 -1.30 -9.74
C SER A 197 10.86 -2.73 -10.02
N MET A 198 11.34 -3.33 -11.07
CA MET A 198 11.04 -4.74 -11.37
C MET A 198 11.76 -5.65 -10.39
N LYS A 199 11.06 -6.64 -9.84
CA LYS A 199 11.62 -7.63 -8.90
C LYS A 199 12.35 -8.76 -9.60
N GLU A 200 11.89 -9.12 -10.79
CA GLU A 200 12.44 -10.22 -11.56
C GLU A 200 13.04 -9.72 -12.86
N GLU A 201 14.30 -10.00 -13.09
CA GLU A 201 15.03 -9.60 -14.31
C GLU A 201 14.52 -10.29 -15.59
N LYS A 202 13.66 -11.29 -15.46
CA LYS A 202 13.21 -12.16 -16.56
C LYS A 202 11.70 -12.18 -16.77
N PHE A 203 10.93 -11.36 -16.05
CA PHE A 203 9.49 -11.38 -16.28
C PHE A 203 9.16 -10.83 -17.66
N THR A 204 8.56 -11.68 -18.48
CA THR A 204 7.97 -11.30 -19.78
C THR A 204 6.51 -11.72 -19.78
N GLY A 205 5.61 -10.77 -20.00
CA GLY A 205 4.20 -11.11 -20.01
C GLY A 205 3.28 -9.91 -19.96
N ILE A 206 2.00 -10.20 -19.87
CA ILE A 206 0.93 -9.22 -19.75
C ILE A 206 0.49 -9.14 -18.30
N VAL A 207 0.53 -7.94 -17.74
CA VAL A 207 -0.16 -7.60 -16.50
C VAL A 207 -1.58 -7.19 -16.88
N PRO A 208 -2.62 -7.85 -16.36
CA PRO A 208 -4.00 -7.53 -16.70
C PRO A 208 -4.40 -6.11 -16.31
N MET A 209 -5.34 -5.54 -17.05
CA MET A 209 -6.07 -4.34 -16.60
C MET A 209 -6.71 -4.60 -15.23
N GLU A 210 -6.93 -3.55 -14.45
CA GLU A 210 -7.47 -3.62 -13.09
C GLU A 210 -6.57 -4.31 -12.05
N THR A 211 -5.29 -4.55 -12.38
CA THR A 211 -4.31 -5.01 -11.39
C THR A 211 -3.98 -3.88 -10.41
N PRO A 212 -4.08 -4.09 -9.09
CA PRO A 212 -3.70 -3.07 -8.12
C PRO A 212 -2.22 -2.70 -8.23
N ILE A 213 -1.96 -1.41 -8.51
CA ILE A 213 -0.58 -0.88 -8.65
C ILE A 213 -0.13 -0.13 -7.40
N ALA A 214 -1.03 0.59 -6.76
CA ALA A 214 -0.72 1.37 -5.57
C ALA A 214 -1.90 1.41 -4.59
N GLN A 215 -1.59 1.65 -3.33
CA GLN A 215 -2.57 1.98 -2.29
C GLN A 215 -2.37 3.42 -1.86
N LEU A 216 -3.45 4.18 -1.83
CA LEU A 216 -3.50 5.58 -1.46
C LEU A 216 -4.18 5.72 -0.10
N ILE A 217 -3.45 6.24 0.89
CA ILE A 217 -3.94 6.35 2.26
C ILE A 217 -3.94 7.82 2.67
N PRO A 218 -5.10 8.47 2.78
CA PRO A 218 -5.17 9.84 3.24
C PRO A 218 -4.89 9.92 4.74
N PHE A 219 -4.13 10.92 5.15
CA PHE A 219 -3.87 11.22 6.56
C PHE A 219 -3.88 12.71 6.82
N LYS A 220 -4.24 13.09 8.03
CA LYS A 220 -4.21 14.48 8.48
C LYS A 220 -2.79 14.83 8.93
N ARG A 221 -2.30 16.00 8.46
CA ARG A 221 -1.03 16.56 8.91
C ARG A 221 -1.19 17.12 10.32
N GLU A 222 -0.53 16.52 11.29
CA GLU A 222 -0.55 16.95 12.69
C GLU A 222 0.88 17.01 13.24
N LYS A 223 1.10 17.89 14.21
CA LYS A 223 2.36 17.94 14.93
C LYS A 223 2.35 16.91 16.04
N TRP A 224 3.35 16.07 16.06
CA TRP A 224 3.55 15.06 17.11
C TRP A 224 4.84 15.36 17.86
N SER A 225 4.82 15.15 19.16
CA SER A 225 6.02 15.09 20.01
C SER A 225 6.10 13.71 20.65
N SER A 226 7.32 13.21 20.85
CA SER A 226 7.55 11.94 21.52
C SER A 226 8.15 12.17 22.90
N VAL A 227 7.72 11.37 23.87
CA VAL A 227 8.30 11.29 25.20
C VAL A 227 8.65 9.84 25.47
N VAL A 228 9.91 9.59 25.83
CA VAL A 228 10.35 8.29 26.32
C VAL A 228 10.31 8.34 27.86
N ILE A 229 9.61 7.40 28.45
CA ILE A 229 9.47 7.31 29.90
C ILE A 229 10.26 6.09 30.37
N ASP A 230 11.38 6.32 31.03
CA ASP A 230 12.29 5.26 31.52
C ASP A 230 11.77 4.58 32.78
N ASP A 231 10.91 5.25 33.53
CA ASP A 231 10.34 4.74 34.78
C ASP A 231 8.85 4.42 34.61
N ALA A 232 8.58 3.22 34.12
CA ALA A 232 7.23 2.73 33.91
C ALA A 232 6.37 2.66 35.18
N ALA A 233 6.99 2.65 36.36
CA ALA A 233 6.28 2.57 37.65
C ALA A 233 5.70 3.91 38.11
N LYS A 234 6.29 5.04 37.65
CA LYS A 234 5.90 6.38 38.15
C LYS A 234 5.05 7.19 37.18
N SER A 235 5.03 6.86 35.89
CA SER A 235 4.52 7.75 34.87
C SER A 235 3.66 7.07 33.78
N GLY A 236 3.33 5.82 33.94
CA GLY A 236 2.35 5.18 33.07
C GLY A 236 1.02 5.91 33.13
N PRO A 237 0.29 6.07 32.02
CA PRO A 237 -1.11 6.49 32.08
C PRO A 237 -1.79 5.58 33.11
N GLN A 238 -2.55 6.18 34.03
CA GLN A 238 -3.30 5.42 35.06
C GLN A 238 -3.85 4.18 34.37
N GLU A 239 -3.53 2.99 34.90
CA GLU A 239 -3.86 1.73 34.25
C GLU A 239 -5.36 1.69 33.97
N ASP A 240 -5.71 1.98 32.72
CA ASP A 240 -7.09 1.77 32.23
C ASP A 240 -7.46 0.33 32.59
N PRO A 241 -8.54 0.10 33.37
CA PRO A 241 -9.00 -1.25 33.71
C PRO A 241 -9.15 -2.15 32.46
N ARG A 242 -9.39 -1.54 31.30
CA ARG A 242 -9.38 -2.20 30.00
C ARG A 242 -8.00 -2.74 29.62
N LYS A 243 -6.92 -2.05 29.98
CA LYS A 243 -5.55 -2.50 29.74
C LYS A 243 -5.21 -3.73 30.58
N ARG A 244 -5.62 -3.79 31.85
CA ARG A 244 -5.47 -4.99 32.69
C ARG A 244 -6.24 -6.20 32.12
N ILE A 245 -7.46 -5.96 31.63
CA ILE A 245 -8.23 -6.99 30.95
C ILE A 245 -7.53 -7.42 29.65
N LEU A 246 -6.93 -6.49 28.94
CA LEU A 246 -6.16 -6.77 27.75
C LEU A 246 -4.92 -7.59 28.11
N ASP A 247 -4.10 -7.14 29.03
CA ASP A 247 -2.84 -7.80 29.41
C ASP A 247 -3.07 -9.21 29.99
N SER A 248 -4.10 -9.38 30.80
CA SER A 248 -4.49 -10.70 31.35
C SER A 248 -5.07 -11.65 30.30
N ARG A 249 -5.62 -11.12 29.19
CA ARG A 249 -6.26 -11.88 28.12
C ARG A 249 -5.49 -11.86 26.81
N LEU A 250 -4.50 -10.96 26.63
CA LEU A 250 -3.56 -10.96 25.53
C LEU A 250 -2.55 -12.09 25.62
N ALA A 251 -2.38 -12.71 26.79
CA ALA A 251 -1.80 -14.04 26.86
C ALA A 251 -2.60 -15.06 26.02
N LYS A 252 -3.86 -14.74 25.66
CA LYS A 252 -4.69 -15.42 24.68
C LYS A 252 -4.95 -14.48 23.51
N VAL A 253 -3.89 -14.04 22.86
CA VAL A 253 -3.81 -12.97 21.84
C VAL A 253 -4.87 -13.08 20.75
N PHE A 254 -5.37 -14.26 20.48
CA PHE A 254 -6.31 -14.54 19.43
C PHE A 254 -7.76 -14.78 19.89
N SER A 255 -8.08 -14.45 21.14
CA SER A 255 -9.44 -14.64 21.70
C SER A 255 -10.51 -13.76 21.07
N GLY A 256 -10.14 -12.81 20.17
CA GLY A 256 -11.06 -11.84 19.60
C GLY A 256 -11.36 -10.64 20.53
N ALA A 257 -10.71 -10.58 21.69
CA ALA A 257 -10.88 -9.49 22.67
C ALA A 257 -10.51 -8.13 22.08
N TYR A 258 -9.42 -8.06 21.30
CA TYR A 258 -9.05 -6.83 20.62
C TYR A 258 -10.18 -6.31 19.73
N LYS A 259 -10.73 -7.15 18.87
CA LYS A 259 -11.83 -6.77 17.97
C LYS A 259 -13.08 -6.33 18.74
N LYS A 260 -13.36 -6.98 19.86
CA LYS A 260 -14.58 -6.73 20.64
C LYS A 260 -14.52 -5.43 21.46
N PHE A 261 -13.34 -5.09 22.03
CA PHE A 261 -13.26 -4.04 23.04
C PHE A 261 -12.43 -2.82 22.63
N PHE A 262 -11.53 -2.96 21.65
CA PHE A 262 -10.52 -1.94 21.33
C PHE A 262 -10.52 -1.52 19.87
N TRP A 263 -11.05 -2.34 18.99
CA TRP A 263 -11.00 -2.06 17.57
C TRP A 263 -12.00 -0.97 17.15
N SER A 264 -11.48 0.06 16.50
CA SER A 264 -12.28 1.06 15.81
C SER A 264 -12.30 0.74 14.33
N LYS A 265 -13.50 0.54 13.78
CA LYS A 265 -13.67 0.29 12.35
C LYS A 265 -13.18 1.50 11.56
N LYS A 266 -12.35 1.26 10.53
CA LYS A 266 -11.97 2.25 9.54
C LYS A 266 -12.96 2.16 8.40
N ASP A 267 -13.50 3.30 7.98
CA ASP A 267 -14.52 3.36 6.94
C ASP A 267 -14.03 4.26 5.80
N PHE A 268 -13.77 3.64 4.64
CA PHE A 268 -13.41 4.29 3.39
C PHE A 268 -14.44 3.84 2.35
N ARG A 269 -15.22 4.79 1.82
CA ARG A 269 -16.27 4.54 0.84
C ARG A 269 -16.06 5.35 -0.42
#